data_8209a1f4b0289df23095f7be86cf80ff
#
_entry.id   8209a1f4b0289df23095f7be86cf80ff
#
_cell.length_a   1.000
_cell.length_b   1.000
_cell.length_c   1.000
_cell.angle_alpha   90.00
_cell.angle_beta   90.00
_cell.angle_gamma   90.00
#
_symmetry.space_group_name_H-M   'P 1'
#
loop_
_entity.id
_entity.type
_entity.pdbx_description
1 polymer ?
#
loop_
_entity_poly.entity_id
_entity_poly.type
_entity_poly.pdbx_seq_one_letter_code
_entity_poly.pdbx_strand_id
1 'polypeptide(L)'
;SYFRAKQQADQYLIAEERRRRVIQNILQDTRASYWRAVGAQRLARDAEVLGERAKSALERSREAEAQGLLPPRDALNYQRMLLDAVALLASRRQELEFAKRELAALMNVTPGTDFTVVEGVEPALMPVPFNIAELEEVALSNRPELREGDFRMRITADEARRQLVTLLPGISFTAGAQYDSNKYL
;
A
#
# COMPACT_ATOMS: atom_id res chain seq x y z
N SER A 1 22.69 -4.71 -33.90
CA SER A 1 22.68 -3.47 -33.11
C SER A 1 21.31 -2.82 -33.02
N TYR A 2 20.53 -2.74 -34.10
CA TYR A 2 19.19 -2.10 -34.11
C TYR A 2 18.22 -2.73 -33.11
N PHE A 3 18.05 -4.04 -33.14
CA PHE A 3 17.13 -4.74 -32.20
C PHE A 3 17.55 -4.55 -30.72
N ARG A 4 18.84 -4.50 -30.43
CA ARG A 4 19.34 -4.24 -29.07
C ARG A 4 18.95 -2.84 -28.57
N ALA A 5 19.09 -1.81 -29.41
CA ALA A 5 18.72 -0.45 -29.04
C ALA A 5 17.21 -0.35 -28.75
N LYS A 6 16.37 -1.00 -29.58
CA LYS A 6 14.93 -1.05 -29.39
C LYS A 6 14.55 -1.79 -28.11
N GLN A 7 15.15 -2.93 -27.83
CA GLN A 7 14.95 -3.67 -26.58
C GLN A 7 15.35 -2.85 -25.36
N GLN A 8 16.46 -2.10 -25.41
CA GLN A 8 16.84 -1.21 -24.31
C GLN A 8 15.84 -0.09 -24.08
N ALA A 9 15.27 0.50 -25.15
CA ALA A 9 14.21 1.48 -25.02
C ALA A 9 12.94 0.90 -24.36
N ASP A 10 12.52 -0.30 -24.79
CA ASP A 10 11.38 -0.97 -24.18
C ASP A 10 11.65 -1.38 -22.71
N GLN A 11 12.89 -1.76 -22.36
CA GLN A 11 13.28 -2.01 -20.96
C GLN A 11 13.21 -0.75 -20.09
N TYR A 12 13.57 0.40 -20.63
CA TYR A 12 13.40 1.68 -19.96
C TYR A 12 11.92 1.97 -19.68
N LEU A 13 11.05 1.77 -20.67
CA LEU A 13 9.61 1.96 -20.52
C LEU A 13 9.01 1.00 -19.49
N ILE A 14 9.46 -0.25 -19.43
CA ILE A 14 9.09 -1.21 -18.38
C ILE A 14 9.47 -0.68 -16.99
N ALA A 15 10.68 -0.14 -16.84
CA ALA A 15 11.13 0.42 -15.56
C ALA A 15 10.26 1.64 -15.14
N GLU A 16 9.85 2.46 -16.10
CA GLU A 16 8.96 3.60 -15.85
C GLU A 16 7.57 3.16 -15.41
N GLU A 17 6.96 2.16 -16.07
CA GLU A 17 5.65 1.64 -15.66
C GLU A 17 5.71 0.95 -14.28
N ARG A 18 6.79 0.25 -13.97
CA ARG A 18 7.02 -0.28 -12.61
C ARG A 18 7.09 0.83 -11.57
N ARG A 19 7.79 1.92 -11.88
CA ARG A 19 7.84 3.10 -11.00
C ARG A 19 6.44 3.68 -10.78
N ARG A 20 5.63 3.81 -11.83
CA ARG A 20 4.24 4.29 -11.72
C ARG A 20 3.40 3.39 -10.82
N ARG A 21 3.51 2.07 -10.97
CA ARG A 21 2.82 1.10 -10.11
C ARG A 21 3.21 1.26 -8.65
N VAL A 22 4.50 1.39 -8.35
CA VAL A 22 4.98 1.60 -6.98
C VAL A 22 4.41 2.89 -6.39
N ILE A 23 4.39 3.99 -7.15
CA ILE A 23 3.82 5.26 -6.71
C ILE A 23 2.31 5.12 -6.43
N GLN A 24 1.56 4.45 -7.31
CA GLN A 24 0.13 4.21 -7.10
C GLN A 24 -0.15 3.39 -5.84
N ASN A 25 0.62 2.33 -5.61
CA ASN A 25 0.51 1.50 -4.41
C ASN A 25 0.80 2.33 -3.14
N ILE A 26 1.90 3.09 -3.13
CA ILE A 26 2.24 3.95 -1.98
C ILE A 26 1.13 4.97 -1.70
N LEU A 27 0.56 5.58 -2.74
CA LEU A 27 -0.55 6.53 -2.59
C LEU A 27 -1.80 5.86 -2.00
N GLN A 28 -2.13 4.65 -2.49
CA GLN A 28 -3.26 3.88 -1.99
C GLN A 28 -3.05 3.47 -0.53
N ASP A 29 -1.88 2.92 -0.21
CA ASP A 29 -1.53 2.47 1.13
C ASP A 29 -1.52 3.65 2.12
N THR A 30 -0.95 4.78 1.73
CA THR A 30 -0.93 6.00 2.55
C THR A 30 -2.34 6.52 2.82
N ARG A 31 -3.22 6.56 1.81
CA ARG A 31 -4.62 6.96 1.98
C ARG A 31 -5.37 6.01 2.91
N ALA A 32 -5.21 4.71 2.70
CA ALA A 32 -5.86 3.70 3.53
C ALA A 32 -5.38 3.75 4.98
N SER A 33 -4.06 3.90 5.20
CA SER A 33 -3.48 4.02 6.54
C SER A 33 -3.85 5.33 7.22
N TYR A 34 -3.95 6.44 6.47
CA TYR A 34 -4.43 7.71 7.00
C TYR A 34 -5.86 7.59 7.56
N TRP A 35 -6.80 7.05 6.76
CA TRP A 35 -8.19 6.92 7.22
C TRP A 35 -8.35 5.90 8.35
N ARG A 36 -7.54 4.83 8.35
CA ARG A 36 -7.45 3.90 9.50
C ARG A 36 -6.96 4.63 10.74
N ALA A 37 -5.92 5.44 10.64
CA ALA A 37 -5.36 6.18 11.78
C ALA A 37 -6.35 7.24 12.30
N VAL A 38 -7.07 7.96 11.42
CA VAL A 38 -8.14 8.91 11.82
C VAL A 38 -9.27 8.18 12.55
N GLY A 39 -9.79 7.10 11.98
CA GLY A 39 -10.82 6.29 12.61
C GLY A 39 -10.37 5.71 13.95
N ALA A 40 -9.15 5.22 13.99
CA ALA A 40 -8.48 4.75 15.18
C ALA A 40 -8.43 5.83 16.27
N GLN A 41 -7.99 7.02 15.94
CA GLN A 41 -7.87 8.14 16.88
C GLN A 41 -9.23 8.55 17.47
N ARG A 42 -10.31 8.51 16.67
CA ARG A 42 -11.68 8.74 17.16
C ARG A 42 -12.11 7.64 18.14
N LEU A 43 -11.98 6.38 17.72
CA LEU A 43 -12.35 5.22 18.53
C LEU A 43 -11.54 5.10 19.82
N ALA A 44 -10.27 5.52 19.83
CA ALA A 44 -9.44 5.50 21.04
C ALA A 44 -10.03 6.42 22.13
N ARG A 45 -10.49 7.61 21.76
CA ARG A 45 -11.15 8.55 22.70
C ARG A 45 -12.41 7.94 23.28
N ASP A 46 -13.26 7.34 22.43
CA ASP A 46 -14.50 6.71 22.88
C ASP A 46 -14.22 5.48 23.76
N ALA A 47 -13.23 4.67 23.39
CA ALA A 47 -12.81 3.51 24.18
C ALA A 47 -12.25 3.90 25.56
N GLU A 48 -11.54 5.02 25.67
CA GLU A 48 -11.04 5.53 26.94
C GLU A 48 -12.21 5.92 27.87
N VAL A 49 -13.19 6.69 27.36
CA VAL A 49 -14.40 7.07 28.12
C VAL A 49 -15.20 5.85 28.56
N LEU A 50 -15.39 4.87 27.68
CA LEU A 50 -16.09 3.63 27.99
C LEU A 50 -15.32 2.77 29.00
N GLY A 51 -13.98 2.73 28.88
CA GLY A 51 -13.13 2.02 29.81
C GLY A 51 -13.22 2.58 31.24
N GLU A 52 -13.21 3.89 31.40
CA GLU A 52 -13.38 4.51 32.73
C GLU A 52 -14.79 4.30 33.30
N ARG A 53 -15.83 4.32 32.46
CA ARG A 53 -17.20 3.96 32.89
C ARG A 53 -17.28 2.50 33.33
N ALA A 54 -16.64 1.58 32.61
CA ALA A 54 -16.63 0.16 32.97
C ALA A 54 -15.90 -0.09 34.30
N LYS A 55 -14.75 0.58 34.51
CA LYS A 55 -14.02 0.51 35.78
C LYS A 55 -14.89 1.05 36.95
N SER A 56 -15.50 2.22 36.79
CA SER A 56 -16.38 2.79 37.81
C SER A 56 -17.57 1.88 38.09
N ALA A 57 -18.14 1.21 37.10
CA ALA A 57 -19.21 0.25 37.29
C ALA A 57 -18.72 -1.00 38.03
N LEU A 58 -17.50 -1.45 37.76
CA LEU A 58 -16.90 -2.57 38.47
C LEU A 58 -16.70 -2.28 39.95
N GLU A 59 -16.17 -1.11 40.30
CA GLU A 59 -15.99 -0.70 41.70
C GLU A 59 -17.32 -0.61 42.41
N ARG A 60 -18.32 0.03 41.82
CA ARG A 60 -19.68 0.10 42.39
C ARG A 60 -20.33 -1.28 42.59
N SER A 61 -20.08 -2.20 41.69
CA SER A 61 -20.59 -3.59 41.81
C SER A 61 -19.94 -4.31 42.99
N ARG A 62 -18.62 -4.10 43.20
CA ARG A 62 -17.91 -4.65 44.37
C ARG A 62 -18.40 -4.08 45.70
N GLU A 63 -18.64 -2.77 45.73
CA GLU A 63 -19.20 -2.12 46.93
C GLU A 63 -20.60 -2.63 47.25
N ALA A 64 -21.46 -2.78 46.22
CA ALA A 64 -22.82 -3.31 46.39
C ALA A 64 -22.81 -4.77 46.87
N GLU A 65 -21.88 -5.58 46.37
CA GLU A 65 -21.67 -6.96 46.84
C GLU A 65 -21.22 -6.98 48.31
N ALA A 66 -20.25 -6.15 48.68
CA ALA A 66 -19.74 -6.04 50.06
C ALA A 66 -20.81 -5.57 51.05
N GLN A 67 -21.76 -4.76 50.60
CA GLN A 67 -22.93 -4.29 51.39
C GLN A 67 -24.11 -5.28 51.38
N GLY A 68 -23.98 -6.41 50.69
CA GLY A 68 -25.05 -7.41 50.62
C GLY A 68 -26.28 -6.97 49.79
N LEU A 69 -26.15 -5.93 48.96
CA LEU A 69 -27.22 -5.38 48.11
C LEU A 69 -27.48 -6.22 46.86
N LEU A 70 -26.54 -7.06 46.47
CA LEU A 70 -26.63 -7.95 45.31
C LEU A 70 -26.32 -9.39 45.73
N PRO A 71 -27.07 -10.39 45.17
CA PRO A 71 -26.68 -11.77 45.34
C PRO A 71 -25.27 -12.02 44.84
N PRO A 72 -24.39 -12.75 45.56
CA PRO A 72 -23.00 -12.91 45.20
C PRO A 72 -22.80 -13.46 43.77
N ARG A 73 -23.67 -14.39 43.35
CA ARG A 73 -23.61 -14.97 42.00
C ARG A 73 -23.83 -13.93 40.90
N ASP A 74 -24.80 -13.06 41.11
CA ASP A 74 -25.16 -12.03 40.10
C ASP A 74 -24.10 -10.93 40.07
N ALA A 75 -23.56 -10.54 41.23
CA ALA A 75 -22.44 -9.61 41.35
C ALA A 75 -21.22 -10.12 40.60
N LEU A 76 -20.82 -11.39 40.80
CA LEU A 76 -19.66 -12.00 40.14
C LEU A 76 -19.86 -12.09 38.61
N ASN A 77 -21.04 -12.48 38.14
CA ASN A 77 -21.32 -12.52 36.71
C ASN A 77 -21.22 -11.12 36.07
N TYR A 78 -21.77 -10.09 36.73
CA TYR A 78 -21.69 -8.73 36.23
C TYR A 78 -20.23 -8.20 36.23
N GLN A 79 -19.49 -8.45 37.30
CA GLN A 79 -18.07 -8.10 37.39
C GLN A 79 -17.22 -8.76 36.28
N ARG A 80 -17.50 -10.04 35.98
CA ARG A 80 -16.87 -10.75 34.89
C ARG A 80 -17.14 -10.10 33.54
N MET A 81 -18.40 -9.77 33.25
CA MET A 81 -18.76 -9.07 32.00
C MET A 81 -18.05 -7.72 31.86
N LEU A 82 -17.92 -6.96 32.96
CA LEU A 82 -17.21 -5.68 32.96
C LEU A 82 -15.71 -5.86 32.75
N LEU A 83 -15.10 -6.86 33.35
CA LEU A 83 -13.67 -7.19 33.13
C LEU A 83 -13.41 -7.61 31.70
N ASP A 84 -14.27 -8.43 31.11
CA ASP A 84 -14.19 -8.82 29.70
C ASP A 84 -14.30 -7.59 28.79
N ALA A 85 -15.20 -6.66 29.10
CA ALA A 85 -15.34 -5.40 28.36
C ALA A 85 -14.08 -4.53 28.48
N VAL A 86 -13.49 -4.39 29.66
CA VAL A 86 -12.22 -3.65 29.87
C VAL A 86 -11.08 -4.30 29.08
N ALA A 87 -10.97 -5.62 29.10
CA ALA A 87 -9.95 -6.35 28.35
C ALA A 87 -10.11 -6.16 26.84
N LEU A 88 -11.35 -6.21 26.34
CA LEU A 88 -11.65 -5.96 24.92
C LEU A 88 -11.26 -4.54 24.51
N LEU A 89 -11.63 -3.52 25.30
CA LEU A 89 -11.28 -2.12 25.05
C LEU A 89 -9.76 -1.91 25.04
N ALA A 90 -9.03 -2.54 25.97
CA ALA A 90 -7.58 -2.49 25.99
C ALA A 90 -6.95 -3.10 24.74
N SER A 91 -7.46 -4.25 24.27
CA SER A 91 -7.03 -4.87 23.01
C SER A 91 -7.30 -3.96 21.81
N ARG A 92 -8.47 -3.36 21.73
CA ARG A 92 -8.80 -2.40 20.66
C ARG A 92 -7.88 -1.18 20.67
N ARG A 93 -7.54 -0.65 21.84
CA ARG A 93 -6.58 0.44 21.94
C ARG A 93 -5.22 0.08 21.32
N GLN A 94 -4.72 -1.13 21.54
CA GLN A 94 -3.47 -1.58 20.91
C GLN A 94 -3.58 -1.61 19.39
N GLU A 95 -4.67 -2.13 18.82
CA GLU A 95 -4.90 -2.12 17.37
C GLU A 95 -4.87 -0.70 16.79
N LEU A 96 -5.43 0.26 17.53
CA LEU A 96 -5.45 1.68 17.16
C LEU A 96 -4.03 2.28 17.12
N GLU A 97 -3.19 1.94 18.10
CA GLU A 97 -1.79 2.36 18.10
C GLU A 97 -0.99 1.77 16.92
N PHE A 98 -1.31 0.54 16.51
CA PHE A 98 -0.70 -0.05 15.32
C PHE A 98 -1.03 0.70 14.04
N ALA A 99 -2.29 1.12 13.85
CA ALA A 99 -2.71 1.89 12.69
C ALA A 99 -1.93 3.22 12.57
N LYS A 100 -1.70 3.89 13.70
CA LYS A 100 -0.90 5.12 13.77
C LYS A 100 0.57 4.86 13.39
N ARG A 101 1.15 3.76 13.88
CA ARG A 101 2.53 3.37 13.55
C ARG A 101 2.70 2.98 12.09
N GLU A 102 1.72 2.29 11.49
CA GLU A 102 1.71 1.96 10.07
C GLU A 102 1.76 3.24 9.21
N LEU A 103 0.95 4.23 9.53
CA LEU A 103 0.99 5.53 8.86
C LEU A 103 2.35 6.23 9.05
N ALA A 104 2.90 6.20 10.27
CA ALA A 104 4.21 6.77 10.57
C ALA A 104 5.33 6.14 9.71
N ALA A 105 5.29 4.82 9.54
CA ALA A 105 6.25 4.10 8.71
C ALA A 105 6.16 4.51 7.23
N LEU A 106 4.94 4.67 6.68
CA LEU A 106 4.75 5.13 5.31
C LEU A 106 5.21 6.58 5.10
N MET A 107 5.08 7.43 6.12
CA MET A 107 5.56 8.81 6.11
C MET A 107 7.05 8.94 6.43
N ASN A 108 7.74 7.84 6.71
CA ASN A 108 9.13 7.82 7.17
C ASN A 108 9.39 8.68 8.43
N VAL A 109 8.42 8.69 9.35
CA VAL A 109 8.56 9.36 10.64
C VAL A 109 9.40 8.50 11.57
N THR A 110 10.31 9.12 12.32
CA THR A 110 11.18 8.41 13.27
C THR A 110 10.35 7.61 14.29
N PRO A 111 10.66 6.32 14.50
CA PRO A 111 9.96 5.50 15.47
C PRO A 111 9.97 6.13 16.87
N GLY A 112 8.82 6.12 17.55
CA GLY A 112 8.65 6.72 18.87
C GLY A 112 8.27 8.20 18.87
N THR A 113 8.21 8.87 17.72
CA THR A 113 7.66 10.22 17.62
C THR A 113 6.16 10.19 17.87
N ASP A 114 5.69 10.95 18.85
CA ASP A 114 4.26 11.14 19.06
C ASP A 114 3.73 12.21 18.11
N PHE A 115 2.65 11.89 17.41
CA PHE A 115 1.97 12.79 16.49
C PHE A 115 0.46 12.56 16.53
N THR A 116 -0.29 13.60 16.22
CA THR A 116 -1.74 13.52 16.05
C THR A 116 -2.07 13.65 14.58
N VAL A 117 -2.99 12.83 14.10
CA VAL A 117 -3.50 12.93 12.74
C VAL A 117 -4.55 14.01 12.71
N VAL A 118 -4.37 15.00 11.83
CA VAL A 118 -5.39 16.03 11.62
C VAL A 118 -6.56 15.39 10.90
N GLU A 119 -7.75 15.50 11.46
CA GLU A 119 -8.97 15.01 10.83
C GLU A 119 -9.29 15.93 9.64
N GLY A 120 -9.10 15.41 8.42
CA GLY A 120 -9.52 16.09 7.21
C GLY A 120 -11.05 16.19 7.13
N VAL A 121 -11.55 17.15 6.37
CA VAL A 121 -12.98 17.18 6.03
C VAL A 121 -13.28 15.90 5.28
N GLU A 122 -14.25 15.13 5.76
CA GLU A 122 -14.71 13.94 5.04
C GLU A 122 -15.08 14.36 3.62
N PRO A 123 -14.42 13.83 2.58
CA PRO A 123 -14.81 14.16 1.23
C PRO A 123 -16.27 13.74 1.07
N ALA A 124 -17.13 14.65 0.64
CA ALA A 124 -18.48 14.30 0.25
C ALA A 124 -18.35 13.10 -0.71
N LEU A 125 -19.02 12.01 -0.39
CA LEU A 125 -19.08 10.85 -1.27
C LEU A 125 -19.68 11.32 -2.59
N MET A 126 -18.82 11.65 -3.55
CA MET A 126 -19.29 11.89 -4.90
C MET A 126 -19.91 10.58 -5.39
N PRO A 127 -21.17 10.61 -5.87
CA PRO A 127 -21.71 9.45 -6.54
C PRO A 127 -20.77 9.12 -7.71
N VAL A 128 -20.01 8.05 -7.58
CA VAL A 128 -19.22 7.54 -8.70
C VAL A 128 -20.25 7.06 -9.74
N PRO A 129 -20.28 7.63 -10.95
CA PRO A 129 -21.12 7.10 -12.00
C PRO A 129 -20.64 5.69 -12.31
N PHE A 130 -21.39 4.69 -11.82
CA PHE A 130 -21.06 3.28 -12.01
C PHE A 130 -21.44 2.81 -13.42
N ASN A 131 -20.77 3.34 -14.44
CA ASN A 131 -20.68 2.63 -15.70
C ASN A 131 -19.45 1.73 -15.63
N ILE A 132 -19.67 0.47 -15.28
CA ILE A 132 -18.61 -0.53 -15.11
C ILE A 132 -17.78 -0.63 -16.41
N ALA A 133 -18.42 -0.59 -17.58
CA ALA A 133 -17.73 -0.70 -18.85
C ALA A 133 -16.73 0.47 -19.09
N GLU A 134 -17.12 1.69 -18.75
CA GLU A 134 -16.22 2.84 -18.83
C GLU A 134 -15.04 2.73 -17.85
N LEU A 135 -15.31 2.24 -16.64
CA LEU A 135 -14.25 2.02 -15.65
C LEU A 135 -13.27 0.92 -16.07
N GLU A 136 -13.78 -0.14 -16.71
CA GLU A 136 -12.95 -1.21 -17.29
C GLU A 136 -12.07 -0.67 -18.41
N GLU A 137 -12.60 0.12 -19.33
CA GLU A 137 -11.85 0.73 -20.43
C GLU A 137 -10.74 1.65 -19.91
N VAL A 138 -11.07 2.52 -18.93
CA VAL A 138 -10.09 3.38 -18.26
C VAL A 138 -9.03 2.55 -17.53
N ALA A 139 -9.43 1.47 -16.88
CA ALA A 139 -8.49 0.59 -16.17
C ALA A 139 -7.56 -0.11 -17.17
N LEU A 140 -8.09 -0.68 -18.26
CA LEU A 140 -7.30 -1.36 -19.29
C LEU A 140 -6.29 -0.42 -19.96
N SER A 141 -6.68 0.82 -20.22
CA SER A 141 -5.83 1.81 -20.89
C SER A 141 -4.75 2.41 -19.98
N ASN A 142 -4.98 2.46 -18.66
CA ASN A 142 -4.10 3.18 -17.73
C ASN A 142 -3.34 2.31 -16.75
N ARG A 143 -3.62 1.00 -16.65
CA ARG A 143 -2.91 0.12 -15.72
C ARG A 143 -1.45 -0.07 -16.13
N PRO A 144 -0.48 0.28 -15.24
CA PRO A 144 0.94 0.11 -15.51
C PRO A 144 1.33 -1.34 -15.78
N GLU A 145 0.64 -2.30 -15.14
CA GLU A 145 0.90 -3.74 -15.30
C GLU A 145 0.62 -4.23 -16.72
N LEU A 146 -0.45 -3.73 -17.34
CA LEU A 146 -0.81 -4.08 -18.71
C LEU A 146 0.18 -3.47 -19.70
N ARG A 147 0.55 -2.21 -19.51
CA ARG A 147 1.59 -1.55 -20.34
C ARG A 147 2.94 -2.23 -20.20
N GLU A 148 3.32 -2.63 -18.98
CA GLU A 148 4.54 -3.43 -18.77
C GLU A 148 4.47 -4.74 -19.56
N GLY A 149 3.31 -5.43 -19.55
CA GLY A 149 3.06 -6.62 -20.35
C GLY A 149 3.25 -6.41 -21.84
N ASP A 150 2.69 -5.33 -22.38
CA ASP A 150 2.81 -4.96 -23.80
C ASP A 150 4.26 -4.71 -24.21
N PHE A 151 5.03 -4.01 -23.39
CA PHE A 151 6.46 -3.80 -23.65
C PHE A 151 7.25 -5.11 -23.61
N ARG A 152 6.93 -6.01 -22.68
CA ARG A 152 7.54 -7.35 -22.62
C ARG A 152 7.21 -8.18 -23.86
N MET A 153 5.97 -8.15 -24.33
CA MET A 153 5.57 -8.83 -25.57
C MET A 153 6.35 -8.29 -26.77
N ARG A 154 6.53 -6.97 -26.87
CA ARG A 154 7.35 -6.36 -27.93
C ARG A 154 8.81 -6.81 -27.88
N ILE A 155 9.42 -6.85 -26.70
CA ILE A 155 10.79 -7.36 -26.53
C ILE A 155 10.90 -8.80 -27.03
N THR A 156 9.94 -9.66 -26.62
CA THR A 156 9.95 -11.08 -27.01
C THR A 156 9.74 -11.23 -28.53
N ALA A 157 8.84 -10.44 -29.13
CA ALA A 157 8.64 -10.46 -30.58
C ALA A 157 9.88 -9.99 -31.35
N ASP A 158 10.56 -8.96 -30.87
CA ASP A 158 11.81 -8.47 -31.50
C ASP A 158 12.96 -9.46 -31.30
N GLU A 159 13.00 -10.18 -30.18
CA GLU A 159 13.95 -11.29 -29.97
C GLU A 159 13.71 -12.41 -30.98
N ALA A 160 12.45 -12.83 -31.15
CA ALA A 160 12.11 -13.85 -32.15
C ALA A 160 12.49 -13.41 -33.58
N ARG A 161 12.24 -12.15 -33.94
CA ARG A 161 12.66 -11.58 -35.23
C ARG A 161 14.20 -11.58 -35.37
N ARG A 162 14.90 -11.22 -34.31
CA ARG A 162 16.36 -11.25 -34.28
C ARG A 162 16.88 -12.65 -34.54
N GLN A 163 16.30 -13.66 -33.93
CA GLN A 163 16.69 -15.07 -34.14
C GLN A 163 16.45 -15.49 -35.60
N LEU A 164 15.33 -15.12 -36.19
CA LEU A 164 15.05 -15.38 -37.60
C LEU A 164 16.09 -14.72 -38.51
N VAL A 165 16.49 -13.49 -38.25
CA VAL A 165 17.53 -12.79 -39.05
C VAL A 165 18.88 -13.47 -38.90
N THR A 166 19.22 -14.08 -37.76
CA THR A 166 20.50 -14.80 -37.57
C THR A 166 20.57 -16.11 -38.36
N LEU A 167 19.44 -16.63 -38.83
CA LEU A 167 19.42 -17.80 -39.73
C LEU A 167 19.81 -17.45 -41.18
N LEU A 168 19.77 -16.17 -41.54
CA LEU A 168 20.23 -15.72 -42.85
C LEU A 168 21.75 -15.63 -42.87
N PRO A 169 22.41 -15.97 -44.02
CA PRO A 169 23.85 -15.84 -44.13
C PRO A 169 24.29 -14.39 -43.92
N GLY A 170 25.21 -14.17 -43.00
CA GLY A 170 25.73 -12.85 -42.70
C GLY A 170 26.57 -12.31 -43.87
N ILE A 171 26.20 -11.15 -44.40
CA ILE A 171 27.01 -10.43 -45.40
C ILE A 171 27.75 -9.34 -44.63
N SER A 172 29.08 -9.44 -44.60
CA SER A 172 29.95 -8.41 -44.03
C SER A 172 30.65 -7.65 -45.15
N PHE A 173 30.47 -6.35 -45.21
CA PHE A 173 31.23 -5.46 -46.08
C PHE A 173 32.35 -4.85 -45.25
N THR A 174 33.61 -5.15 -45.62
CA THR A 174 34.78 -4.53 -45.01
C THR A 174 35.42 -3.63 -46.07
N ALA A 175 35.37 -2.32 -45.86
CA ALA A 175 36.11 -1.36 -46.68
C ALA A 175 37.32 -0.86 -45.87
N GLY A 176 38.51 -1.13 -46.33
CA GLY A 176 39.75 -0.62 -45.75
C GLY A 176 40.47 0.26 -46.74
N ALA A 177 40.79 1.48 -46.38
CA ALA A 177 41.73 2.33 -47.15
C ALA A 177 43.09 2.24 -46.44
N GLN A 178 44.09 1.68 -47.13
CA GLN A 178 45.46 1.60 -46.64
C GLN A 178 46.27 2.65 -47.38
N TYR A 179 46.74 3.66 -46.67
CA TYR A 179 47.61 4.68 -47.18
C TYR A 179 49.05 4.35 -46.75
N ASP A 180 49.87 3.98 -47.70
CA ASP A 180 51.29 3.73 -47.45
C ASP A 180 52.08 4.99 -47.85
N SER A 181 52.70 5.65 -46.88
CA SER A 181 53.49 6.85 -47.06
C SER A 181 54.98 6.55 -47.25
N ASN A 182 55.35 5.30 -47.37
CA ASN A 182 56.75 4.91 -47.56
C ASN A 182 57.21 5.17 -49.01
N LYS A 183 57.58 6.39 -49.22
CA LYS A 183 58.47 6.71 -50.38
C LYS A 183 59.92 6.29 -50.03
N TYR A 184 60.28 5.11 -50.42
CA TYR A 184 61.70 4.83 -50.60
C TYR A 184 62.07 5.08 -52.04
N LEU A 185 63.07 5.89 -52.15
CA LEU A 185 63.94 6.09 -53.28
C LEU A 185 64.31 4.83 -53.98
#